data_c9fce4bd1fc2bfe0f2873e166d349dee
#
_entry.id   c9fce4bd1fc2bfe0f2873e166d349dee
#
_cell.length_a   1.000
_cell.length_b   1.000
_cell.length_c   1.000
_cell.angle_alpha   90.00
_cell.angle_beta   90.00
_cell.angle_gamma   90.00
#
_symmetry.space_group_name_H-M   'P 1'
#
loop_
_entity.id
_entity.type
_entity.pdbx_description
1 polymer ?
#
loop_
_entity_poly.entity_id
_entity_poly.type
_entity_poly.pdbx_seq_one_letter_code
_entity_poly.pdbx_strand_id
1 'polypeptide(L)'
;MSRILITGAAGGVGTLLRPRLARPGRTLRLLDVAELTPGEGEEAVQVSVTDLDAMTRACDAVDAVVHLGGISIEAPWAEILDVNINGTWTVFEAARRAGVPRVVFASSNHAVGYHTPDEYPLTAEAPPLPDTYYGVSKVAGEALGALYHHRYGLDVVCIRILTCSPEPPDARALSTWLSPDDCARLMEACLTAPSPGYRIVHGVSGNTRGGWVSLQEAAELGYTPEDDAEVHAAAVLAEHGEPSPDDPLLAHLGGCFTFHTFDADRLGGAADG
;
A
#
# COMPACT_ATOMS: atom_id res chain seq x y z
N MET A 1 -23.88 5.78 -10.06
CA MET A 1 -23.28 4.54 -9.52
C MET A 1 -21.81 4.61 -9.82
N SER A 2 -20.93 4.31 -8.86
CA SER A 2 -19.47 4.26 -9.08
C SER A 2 -18.98 2.81 -9.07
N ARG A 3 -17.99 2.50 -9.90
CA ARG A 3 -17.33 1.20 -9.91
C ARG A 3 -15.85 1.36 -9.62
N ILE A 4 -15.36 0.68 -8.59
CA ILE A 4 -13.96 0.69 -8.18
C ILE A 4 -13.37 -0.70 -8.44
N LEU A 5 -12.27 -0.76 -9.19
CA LEU A 5 -11.49 -1.98 -9.36
C LEU A 5 -10.45 -2.06 -8.25
N ILE A 6 -10.42 -3.17 -7.52
CA ILE A 6 -9.41 -3.47 -6.49
C ILE A 6 -8.60 -4.66 -6.95
N THR A 7 -7.33 -4.48 -7.26
CA THR A 7 -6.40 -5.58 -7.53
C THR A 7 -5.75 -6.05 -6.23
N GLY A 8 -5.38 -7.31 -6.13
CA GLY A 8 -4.88 -7.88 -4.86
C GLY A 8 -5.98 -7.98 -3.80
N ALA A 9 -7.23 -8.18 -4.23
CA ALA A 9 -8.42 -8.13 -3.37
C ALA A 9 -8.50 -9.29 -2.37
N ALA A 10 -7.78 -10.40 -2.60
CA ALA A 10 -7.65 -11.52 -1.66
C ALA A 10 -6.50 -11.33 -0.66
N GLY A 11 -5.62 -10.35 -0.88
CA GLY A 11 -4.47 -10.06 0.00
C GLY A 11 -4.89 -9.43 1.33
N GLY A 12 -3.92 -9.24 2.24
CA GLY A 12 -4.17 -8.73 3.59
C GLY A 12 -4.92 -7.39 3.59
N VAL A 13 -4.40 -6.36 2.92
CA VAL A 13 -5.05 -5.04 2.85
C VAL A 13 -6.36 -5.12 2.06
N GLY A 14 -6.42 -5.90 0.98
CA GLY A 14 -7.63 -6.07 0.16
C GLY A 14 -8.81 -6.61 0.98
N THR A 15 -8.60 -7.65 1.77
CA THR A 15 -9.64 -8.26 2.63
C THR A 15 -10.14 -7.31 3.71
N LEU A 16 -9.26 -6.46 4.24
CA LEU A 16 -9.63 -5.43 5.24
C LEU A 16 -10.46 -4.31 4.63
N LEU A 17 -10.14 -3.92 3.38
CA LEU A 17 -10.80 -2.79 2.69
C LEU A 17 -12.16 -3.15 2.10
N ARG A 18 -12.38 -4.37 1.60
CA ARG A 18 -13.63 -4.79 0.93
C ARG A 18 -14.89 -4.39 1.71
N PRO A 19 -15.08 -4.83 2.98
CA PRO A 19 -16.29 -4.51 3.73
C PRO A 19 -16.40 -3.00 4.06
N ARG A 20 -15.29 -2.28 4.12
CA ARG A 20 -15.21 -0.87 4.51
C ARG A 20 -15.44 0.09 3.35
N LEU A 21 -15.11 -0.33 2.14
CA LEU A 21 -15.37 0.43 0.92
C LEU A 21 -16.74 0.13 0.30
N ALA A 22 -17.43 -0.92 0.76
CA ALA A 22 -18.78 -1.26 0.33
C ALA A 22 -19.77 -0.18 0.79
N ARG A 23 -20.56 0.35 -0.17
CA ARG A 23 -21.62 1.32 0.13
C ARG A 23 -22.69 1.33 -0.96
N PRO A 24 -23.93 1.78 -0.65
CA PRO A 24 -25.00 1.88 -1.64
C PRO A 24 -24.56 2.70 -2.86
N GLY A 25 -24.84 2.18 -4.06
CA GLY A 25 -24.49 2.86 -5.31
C GLY A 25 -23.04 2.71 -5.76
N ARG A 26 -22.22 1.92 -5.04
CA ARG A 26 -20.87 1.52 -5.45
C ARG A 26 -20.82 0.03 -5.77
N THR A 27 -20.15 -0.33 -6.86
CA THR A 27 -19.74 -1.69 -7.17
C THR A 27 -18.24 -1.82 -6.94
N LEU A 28 -17.80 -2.84 -6.20
CA LEU A 28 -16.41 -3.21 -6.07
C LEU A 28 -16.12 -4.35 -7.05
N ARG A 29 -15.27 -4.11 -8.03
CA ARG A 29 -14.73 -5.17 -8.88
C ARG A 29 -13.44 -5.67 -8.26
N LEU A 30 -13.46 -6.90 -7.78
CA LEU A 30 -12.38 -7.55 -7.05
C LEU A 30 -11.55 -8.39 -8.01
N LEU A 31 -10.25 -8.12 -8.09
CA LEU A 31 -9.33 -8.84 -8.97
C LEU A 31 -8.19 -9.44 -8.16
N ASP A 32 -7.97 -10.74 -8.36
CA ASP A 32 -6.85 -11.46 -7.77
C ASP A 32 -6.53 -12.71 -8.62
N VAL A 33 -5.35 -13.30 -8.40
CA VAL A 33 -5.03 -14.64 -8.93
C VAL A 33 -5.71 -15.74 -8.13
N ALA A 34 -5.99 -15.48 -6.86
CA ALA A 34 -6.79 -16.36 -5.99
C ALA A 34 -8.28 -16.28 -6.36
N GLU A 35 -9.00 -17.35 -6.12
CA GLU A 35 -10.46 -17.36 -6.25
C GLU A 35 -11.11 -16.47 -5.19
N LEU A 36 -12.05 -15.63 -5.63
CA LEU A 36 -12.79 -14.71 -4.79
C LEU A 36 -14.28 -15.02 -4.88
N THR A 37 -14.95 -15.13 -3.74
CA THR A 37 -16.41 -15.18 -3.67
C THR A 37 -16.93 -13.73 -3.52
N PRO A 38 -17.63 -13.18 -4.54
CA PRO A 38 -18.18 -11.84 -4.46
C PRO A 38 -19.41 -11.80 -3.55
N GLY A 39 -19.53 -10.73 -2.75
CA GLY A 39 -20.70 -10.39 -1.96
C GLY A 39 -21.68 -9.50 -2.70
N GLU A 40 -22.65 -8.95 -1.96
CA GLU A 40 -23.58 -7.97 -2.52
C GLU A 40 -22.82 -6.67 -2.93
N GLY A 41 -23.06 -6.22 -4.17
CA GLY A 41 -22.35 -5.05 -4.72
C GLY A 41 -20.91 -5.33 -5.15
N GLU A 42 -20.51 -6.59 -5.24
CA GLU A 42 -19.18 -7.01 -5.68
C GLU A 42 -19.22 -7.82 -6.98
N GLU A 43 -18.17 -7.70 -7.78
CA GLU A 43 -17.87 -8.52 -8.97
C GLU A 43 -16.49 -9.16 -8.75
N ALA A 44 -16.28 -10.42 -9.13
CA ALA A 44 -14.97 -11.08 -9.04
C ALA A 44 -14.37 -11.33 -10.42
N VAL A 45 -13.08 -11.10 -10.55
CA VAL A 45 -12.28 -11.32 -11.76
C VAL A 45 -11.00 -12.06 -11.35
N GLN A 46 -10.85 -13.31 -11.76
CA GLN A 46 -9.68 -14.12 -11.45
C GLN A 46 -8.66 -14.03 -12.59
N VAL A 47 -7.68 -13.13 -12.44
CA VAL A 47 -6.59 -12.92 -13.40
C VAL A 47 -5.34 -12.38 -12.71
N SER A 48 -4.18 -12.53 -13.38
CA SER A 48 -2.94 -11.90 -12.94
C SER A 48 -2.89 -10.42 -13.34
N VAL A 49 -2.30 -9.58 -12.48
CA VAL A 49 -1.98 -8.18 -12.83
C VAL A 49 -0.97 -8.07 -13.97
N THR A 50 -0.28 -9.16 -14.36
CA THR A 50 0.69 -9.18 -15.46
C THR A 50 0.03 -9.41 -16.82
N ASP A 51 -1.25 -9.78 -16.88
CA ASP A 51 -2.00 -9.97 -18.14
C ASP A 51 -2.65 -8.64 -18.58
N LEU A 52 -2.00 -7.94 -19.50
CA LEU A 52 -2.43 -6.62 -19.97
C LEU A 52 -3.82 -6.64 -20.63
N ASP A 53 -4.14 -7.67 -21.39
CA ASP A 53 -5.43 -7.73 -22.08
C ASP A 53 -6.57 -8.01 -21.09
N ALA A 54 -6.36 -8.92 -20.14
CA ALA A 54 -7.32 -9.20 -19.10
C ALA A 54 -7.49 -7.98 -18.16
N MET A 55 -6.40 -7.32 -17.79
CA MET A 55 -6.44 -6.08 -16.99
C MET A 55 -7.18 -4.96 -17.72
N THR A 56 -6.97 -4.81 -19.02
CA THR A 56 -7.69 -3.79 -19.82
C THR A 56 -9.20 -4.06 -19.81
N ARG A 57 -9.62 -5.34 -19.98
CA ARG A 57 -11.03 -5.73 -19.84
C ARG A 57 -11.57 -5.50 -18.43
N ALA A 58 -10.76 -5.79 -17.41
CA ALA A 58 -11.17 -5.56 -16.01
C ALA A 58 -11.35 -4.06 -15.69
N CYS A 59 -10.68 -3.17 -16.39
CA CYS A 59 -10.82 -1.72 -16.27
C CYS A 59 -12.04 -1.15 -17.03
N ASP A 60 -12.81 -1.96 -17.77
CA ASP A 60 -13.98 -1.47 -18.50
C ASP A 60 -15.06 -0.91 -17.56
N ALA A 61 -15.52 0.31 -17.86
CA ALA A 61 -16.51 1.06 -17.08
C ALA A 61 -16.13 1.23 -15.58
N VAL A 62 -14.83 1.39 -15.27
CA VAL A 62 -14.29 1.60 -13.92
C VAL A 62 -14.01 3.10 -13.72
N ASP A 63 -14.42 3.65 -12.58
CA ASP A 63 -14.21 5.05 -12.22
C ASP A 63 -12.86 5.29 -11.52
N ALA A 64 -12.34 4.28 -10.83
CA ALA A 64 -11.00 4.33 -10.24
C ALA A 64 -10.44 2.92 -10.01
N VAL A 65 -9.12 2.79 -10.00
CA VAL A 65 -8.39 1.58 -9.63
C VAL A 65 -7.72 1.79 -8.28
N VAL A 66 -7.90 0.83 -7.36
CA VAL A 66 -7.09 0.66 -6.15
C VAL A 66 -6.15 -0.51 -6.41
N HIS A 67 -4.87 -0.20 -6.62
CA HIS A 67 -3.87 -1.19 -6.97
C HIS A 67 -3.10 -1.65 -5.73
N LEU A 68 -3.51 -2.81 -5.19
CA LEU A 68 -2.86 -3.50 -4.06
C LEU A 68 -2.13 -4.76 -4.51
N GLY A 69 -2.37 -5.21 -5.76
CA GLY A 69 -1.82 -6.46 -6.30
C GLY A 69 -0.29 -6.42 -6.40
N GLY A 70 0.34 -7.46 -5.89
CA GLY A 70 1.78 -7.62 -5.87
C GLY A 70 2.24 -8.53 -4.74
N ILE A 71 3.51 -8.91 -4.77
CA ILE A 71 4.20 -9.57 -3.66
C ILE A 71 4.48 -8.50 -2.61
N SER A 72 4.03 -8.71 -1.36
CA SER A 72 4.05 -7.69 -0.29
C SER A 72 5.21 -7.83 0.69
N ILE A 73 6.14 -8.72 0.40
CA ILE A 73 7.37 -8.97 1.16
C ILE A 73 8.56 -9.02 0.22
N GLU A 74 9.77 -9.16 0.76
CA GLU A 74 10.95 -9.43 -0.05
C GLU A 74 10.81 -10.79 -0.76
N ALA A 75 11.27 -10.87 -2.01
CA ALA A 75 11.25 -12.06 -2.84
C ALA A 75 12.37 -11.99 -3.89
N PRO A 76 12.68 -13.11 -4.59
CA PRO A 76 13.68 -13.12 -5.64
C PRO A 76 13.43 -12.05 -6.71
N TRP A 77 14.51 -11.44 -7.20
CA TRP A 77 14.44 -10.32 -8.14
C TRP A 77 13.53 -10.59 -9.34
N ALA A 78 13.59 -11.80 -9.91
CA ALA A 78 12.78 -12.14 -11.08
C ALA A 78 11.27 -12.08 -10.79
N GLU A 79 10.85 -12.48 -9.60
CA GLU A 79 9.44 -12.45 -9.17
C GLU A 79 9.00 -11.00 -8.91
N ILE A 80 9.82 -10.23 -8.20
CA ILE A 80 9.56 -8.79 -7.94
C ILE A 80 9.50 -8.02 -9.27
N LEU A 81 10.42 -8.29 -10.20
CA LEU A 81 10.41 -7.63 -11.50
C LEU A 81 9.13 -7.93 -12.28
N ASP A 82 8.73 -9.20 -12.35
CA ASP A 82 7.54 -9.59 -13.12
C ASP A 82 6.24 -9.14 -12.44
N VAL A 83 6.04 -9.51 -11.19
CA VAL A 83 4.76 -9.27 -10.52
C VAL A 83 4.61 -7.81 -10.09
N ASN A 84 5.62 -7.24 -9.42
CA ASN A 84 5.49 -5.92 -8.83
C ASN A 84 5.77 -4.79 -9.85
N ILE A 85 6.84 -4.89 -10.63
CA ILE A 85 7.23 -3.80 -11.55
C ILE A 85 6.43 -3.91 -12.85
N ASN A 86 6.50 -5.05 -13.54
CA ASN A 86 5.77 -5.26 -14.79
C ASN A 86 4.24 -5.28 -14.56
N GLY A 87 3.77 -5.94 -13.47
CA GLY A 87 2.36 -5.93 -13.10
C GLY A 87 1.83 -4.52 -12.81
N THR A 88 2.59 -3.67 -12.09
CA THR A 88 2.22 -2.27 -11.85
C THR A 88 2.16 -1.47 -13.16
N TRP A 89 3.15 -1.62 -14.04
CA TRP A 89 3.09 -1.02 -15.37
C TRP A 89 1.83 -1.48 -16.14
N THR A 90 1.52 -2.76 -16.09
CA THR A 90 0.34 -3.35 -16.75
C THR A 90 -0.96 -2.69 -16.23
N VAL A 91 -1.08 -2.50 -14.91
CA VAL A 91 -2.27 -1.86 -14.32
C VAL A 91 -2.40 -0.40 -14.77
N PHE A 92 -1.32 0.39 -14.76
CA PHE A 92 -1.34 1.77 -15.24
C PHE A 92 -1.69 1.84 -16.72
N GLU A 93 -1.10 0.97 -17.54
CA GLU A 93 -1.37 0.94 -18.98
C GLU A 93 -2.80 0.50 -19.29
N ALA A 94 -3.33 -0.50 -18.56
CA ALA A 94 -4.72 -0.94 -18.69
C ALA A 94 -5.71 0.17 -18.30
N ALA A 95 -5.47 0.86 -17.18
CA ALA A 95 -6.27 1.99 -16.74
C ALA A 95 -6.28 3.12 -17.80
N ARG A 96 -5.10 3.47 -18.35
CA ARG A 96 -4.97 4.46 -19.42
C ARG A 96 -5.75 4.05 -20.68
N ARG A 97 -5.62 2.79 -21.14
CA ARG A 97 -6.32 2.28 -22.34
C ARG A 97 -7.83 2.28 -22.19
N ALA A 98 -8.31 1.95 -20.99
CA ALA A 98 -9.74 1.93 -20.68
C ALA A 98 -10.30 3.32 -20.34
N GLY A 99 -9.47 4.35 -20.27
CA GLY A 99 -9.90 5.72 -19.93
C GLY A 99 -10.28 5.90 -18.46
N VAL A 100 -9.77 5.04 -17.55
CA VAL A 100 -9.97 5.20 -16.11
C VAL A 100 -9.27 6.48 -15.65
N PRO A 101 -9.96 7.42 -14.98
CA PRO A 101 -9.39 8.72 -14.66
C PRO A 101 -8.42 8.68 -13.47
N ARG A 102 -8.48 7.66 -12.61
CA ARG A 102 -7.73 7.65 -11.33
C ARG A 102 -7.18 6.29 -10.96
N VAL A 103 -5.95 6.27 -10.45
CA VAL A 103 -5.32 5.11 -9.81
C VAL A 103 -4.81 5.50 -8.42
N VAL A 104 -5.20 4.74 -7.40
CA VAL A 104 -4.60 4.77 -6.06
C VAL A 104 -3.66 3.57 -5.96
N PHE A 105 -2.37 3.84 -5.85
CA PHE A 105 -1.33 2.81 -5.81
C PHE A 105 -0.84 2.57 -4.38
N ALA A 106 -0.90 1.34 -3.92
CA ALA A 106 -0.30 0.92 -2.66
C ALA A 106 1.23 0.88 -2.80
N SER A 107 1.88 2.00 -2.52
CA SER A 107 3.30 2.07 -2.23
C SER A 107 3.56 1.60 -0.80
N SER A 108 4.76 1.78 -0.27
CA SER A 108 5.16 1.27 1.03
C SER A 108 6.18 2.18 1.68
N ASN A 109 6.27 2.16 3.02
CA ASN A 109 7.40 2.71 3.76
C ASN A 109 8.75 2.12 3.31
N HIS A 110 8.76 0.91 2.71
CA HIS A 110 9.96 0.27 2.17
C HIS A 110 10.56 0.99 0.94
N ALA A 111 9.80 1.89 0.29
CA ALA A 111 10.34 2.82 -0.72
C ALA A 111 11.34 3.83 -0.13
N VAL A 112 11.27 4.07 1.18
CA VAL A 112 12.07 5.01 1.96
C VAL A 112 12.62 4.34 3.24
N GLY A 113 12.79 3.02 3.22
CA GLY A 113 13.00 2.17 4.39
C GLY A 113 14.31 2.43 5.15
N TYR A 114 15.38 2.89 4.49
CA TYR A 114 16.66 3.19 5.16
C TYR A 114 16.76 4.57 5.79
N HIS A 115 15.71 5.42 5.73
CA HIS A 115 15.70 6.66 6.50
C HIS A 115 15.72 6.40 8.00
N THR A 116 16.38 7.28 8.74
CA THR A 116 16.68 7.14 10.17
C THR A 116 15.84 8.09 11.04
N PRO A 117 15.72 7.84 12.35
CA PRO A 117 14.87 8.65 13.25
C PRO A 117 15.23 10.14 13.34
N ASP A 118 16.48 10.53 13.07
CA ASP A 118 16.90 11.93 13.06
C ASP A 118 16.36 12.73 11.86
N GLU A 119 15.79 12.05 10.86
CA GLU A 119 15.13 12.64 9.70
C GLU A 119 13.62 12.81 9.89
N TYR A 120 13.05 12.32 11.01
CA TYR A 120 11.59 12.31 11.25
C TYR A 120 11.05 13.69 11.70
N PRO A 121 9.81 14.04 11.36
CA PRO A 121 8.89 13.26 10.49
C PRO A 121 9.26 13.34 9.01
N LEU A 122 9.35 12.19 8.34
CA LEU A 122 9.58 12.14 6.90
C LEU A 122 8.37 12.71 6.15
N THR A 123 8.60 13.60 5.21
CA THR A 123 7.58 14.11 4.28
C THR A 123 7.48 13.23 3.04
N ALA A 124 6.45 13.43 2.23
CA ALA A 124 6.31 12.73 0.95
C ALA A 124 7.46 13.04 -0.03
N GLU A 125 8.14 14.18 0.16
CA GLU A 125 9.28 14.62 -0.65
C GLU A 125 10.61 13.93 -0.28
N ALA A 126 10.63 13.13 0.80
CA ALA A 126 11.82 12.38 1.18
C ALA A 126 12.32 11.53 0.00
N PRO A 127 13.60 11.61 -0.34
CA PRO A 127 14.15 10.89 -1.49
C PRO A 127 13.98 9.39 -1.31
N PRO A 128 13.75 8.62 -2.40
CA PRO A 128 13.73 7.17 -2.32
C PRO A 128 15.02 6.62 -1.72
N LEU A 129 14.86 5.75 -0.71
CA LEU A 129 15.95 5.03 -0.06
C LEU A 129 15.45 3.62 0.30
N PRO A 130 15.19 2.77 -0.73
CA PRO A 130 14.55 1.47 -0.55
C PRO A 130 15.47 0.48 0.15
N ASP A 131 14.88 -0.38 1.00
CA ASP A 131 15.58 -1.33 1.84
C ASP A 131 15.66 -2.76 1.25
N THR A 132 14.85 -3.07 0.25
CA THR A 132 14.70 -4.39 -0.35
C THR A 132 14.39 -4.28 -1.85
N TYR A 133 14.40 -5.39 -2.60
CA TYR A 133 13.87 -5.43 -3.97
C TYR A 133 12.37 -5.10 -4.00
N TYR A 134 11.63 -5.53 -2.96
CA TYR A 134 10.26 -5.10 -2.76
C TYR A 134 10.16 -3.57 -2.67
N GLY A 135 10.99 -2.93 -1.83
CA GLY A 135 11.08 -1.47 -1.73
C GLY A 135 11.42 -0.80 -3.06
N VAL A 136 12.39 -1.34 -3.81
CA VAL A 136 12.72 -0.87 -5.18
C VAL A 136 11.50 -0.93 -6.10
N SER A 137 10.69 -2.00 -6.02
CA SER A 137 9.49 -2.12 -6.84
C SER A 137 8.45 -1.03 -6.53
N LYS A 138 8.36 -0.60 -5.26
CA LYS A 138 7.46 0.49 -4.87
C LYS A 138 7.93 1.84 -5.39
N VAL A 139 9.24 2.11 -5.35
CA VAL A 139 9.84 3.28 -6.00
C VAL A 139 9.57 3.29 -7.51
N ALA A 140 9.72 2.15 -8.18
CA ALA A 140 9.40 2.01 -9.59
C ALA A 140 7.91 2.32 -9.88
N GLY A 141 7.00 1.85 -9.01
CA GLY A 141 5.57 2.15 -9.11
C GLY A 141 5.25 3.65 -8.92
N GLU A 142 5.90 4.32 -7.95
CA GLU A 142 5.80 5.79 -7.78
C GLU A 142 6.27 6.53 -9.03
N ALA A 143 7.41 6.11 -9.61
CA ALA A 143 7.94 6.71 -10.85
C ALA A 143 7.01 6.47 -12.06
N LEU A 144 6.42 5.28 -12.18
CA LEU A 144 5.38 5.01 -13.18
C LEU A 144 4.17 5.90 -12.98
N GLY A 145 3.69 6.06 -11.75
CA GLY A 145 2.58 6.95 -11.41
C GLY A 145 2.83 8.39 -11.87
N ALA A 146 4.02 8.93 -11.58
CA ALA A 146 4.43 10.25 -12.05
C ALA A 146 4.43 10.35 -13.58
N LEU A 147 5.01 9.34 -14.28
CA LEU A 147 5.02 9.28 -15.73
C LEU A 147 3.60 9.30 -16.31
N TYR A 148 2.70 8.45 -15.81
CA TYR A 148 1.33 8.35 -16.31
C TYR A 148 0.52 9.62 -16.05
N HIS A 149 0.75 10.29 -14.91
CA HIS A 149 0.16 11.60 -14.66
C HIS A 149 0.65 12.65 -15.65
N HIS A 150 1.96 12.91 -15.70
CA HIS A 150 2.50 14.02 -16.49
C HIS A 150 2.36 13.80 -18.00
N ARG A 151 2.39 12.56 -18.46
CA ARG A 151 2.32 12.25 -19.89
C ARG A 151 0.88 12.08 -20.40
N TYR A 152 -0.01 11.53 -19.57
CA TYR A 152 -1.34 11.11 -19.99
C TYR A 152 -2.48 11.75 -19.20
N GLY A 153 -2.20 12.54 -18.17
CA GLY A 153 -3.20 13.22 -17.35
C GLY A 153 -3.96 12.32 -16.38
N LEU A 154 -3.43 11.12 -16.07
CA LEU A 154 -4.04 10.21 -15.10
C LEU A 154 -3.85 10.78 -13.69
N ASP A 155 -4.92 10.87 -12.89
CA ASP A 155 -4.79 11.17 -11.46
C ASP A 155 -4.17 9.96 -10.75
N VAL A 156 -3.05 10.17 -10.04
CA VAL A 156 -2.36 9.07 -9.32
C VAL A 156 -2.01 9.49 -7.91
N VAL A 157 -2.52 8.73 -6.94
CA VAL A 157 -2.12 8.87 -5.53
C VAL A 157 -1.36 7.61 -5.10
N CYS A 158 -0.10 7.77 -4.71
CA CYS A 158 0.74 6.71 -4.18
C CYS A 158 0.71 6.78 -2.65
N ILE A 159 0.28 5.72 -1.98
CA ILE A 159 0.22 5.65 -0.52
C ILE A 159 1.40 4.82 -0.02
N ARG A 160 2.38 5.44 0.63
CA ARG A 160 3.43 4.75 1.39
C ARG A 160 2.81 4.20 2.67
N ILE A 161 2.20 3.01 2.56
CA ILE A 161 1.56 2.33 3.69
C ILE A 161 2.65 1.86 4.66
N LEU A 162 2.45 2.15 5.95
CA LEU A 162 3.29 1.64 7.01
C LEU A 162 2.78 0.24 7.46
N THR A 163 2.39 0.05 8.72
CA THR A 163 1.95 -1.25 9.24
C THR A 163 0.43 -1.36 9.20
N CYS A 164 -0.14 -1.86 8.10
CA CYS A 164 -1.59 -2.06 7.98
C CYS A 164 -1.97 -3.49 8.42
N SER A 165 -2.62 -3.60 9.57
CA SER A 165 -3.03 -4.86 10.21
C SER A 165 -4.26 -4.65 11.09
N PRO A 166 -5.01 -5.73 11.45
CA PRO A 166 -6.16 -5.62 12.35
C PRO A 166 -5.81 -4.97 13.70
N GLU A 167 -4.68 -5.35 14.27
CA GLU A 167 -4.11 -4.82 15.51
C GLU A 167 -2.60 -4.62 15.33
N PRO A 168 -1.93 -3.75 16.10
CA PRO A 168 -0.49 -3.60 16.07
C PRO A 168 0.22 -4.94 16.39
N PRO A 169 1.04 -5.49 15.48
CA PRO A 169 1.66 -6.81 15.67
C PRO A 169 2.87 -6.82 16.61
N ASP A 170 3.45 -5.68 16.93
CA ASP A 170 4.64 -5.53 17.76
C ASP A 170 4.74 -4.11 18.37
N ALA A 171 5.74 -3.89 19.23
CA ALA A 171 5.94 -2.60 19.89
C ALA A 171 6.30 -1.47 18.92
N ARG A 172 6.99 -1.74 17.79
CA ARG A 172 7.27 -0.76 16.74
C ARG A 172 5.97 -0.29 16.08
N ALA A 173 5.03 -1.20 15.89
CA ALA A 173 3.75 -0.89 15.27
C ALA A 173 2.91 0.09 16.10
N LEU A 174 3.15 0.26 17.40
CA LEU A 174 2.53 1.32 18.19
C LEU A 174 2.81 2.73 17.63
N SER A 175 3.89 2.89 16.86
CA SER A 175 4.22 4.14 16.15
C SER A 175 3.80 4.15 14.69
N THR A 176 3.69 2.98 14.04
CA THR A 176 3.57 2.86 12.59
C THR A 176 2.25 2.24 12.12
N TRP A 177 1.36 1.89 13.02
CA TRP A 177 0.11 1.23 12.70
C TRP A 177 -0.83 2.10 11.86
N LEU A 178 -1.40 1.48 10.85
CA LEU A 178 -2.54 1.98 10.09
C LEU A 178 -3.69 1.01 10.35
N SER A 179 -4.69 1.45 11.09
CA SER A 179 -5.89 0.64 11.35
C SER A 179 -6.62 0.32 10.05
N PRO A 180 -7.40 -0.77 10.00
CA PRO A 180 -8.25 -1.05 8.86
C PRO A 180 -9.26 0.06 8.54
N ASP A 181 -9.78 0.73 9.57
CA ASP A 181 -10.76 1.81 9.41
C ASP A 181 -10.09 3.09 8.91
N ASP A 182 -8.94 3.48 9.43
CA ASP A 182 -8.14 4.59 8.91
C ASP A 182 -7.58 4.30 7.51
N CYS A 183 -7.21 3.06 7.21
CA CYS A 183 -6.85 2.67 5.85
C CYS A 183 -8.00 2.91 4.87
N ALA A 184 -9.22 2.59 5.27
CA ALA A 184 -10.40 2.86 4.44
C ALA A 184 -10.71 4.36 4.34
N ARG A 185 -10.58 5.15 5.42
CA ARG A 185 -10.73 6.62 5.39
C ARG A 185 -9.71 7.26 4.45
N LEU A 186 -8.44 6.84 4.53
CA LEU A 186 -7.39 7.33 3.63
C LEU A 186 -7.68 6.95 2.18
N MET A 187 -8.10 5.71 1.94
CA MET A 187 -8.47 5.25 0.61
C MET A 187 -9.64 6.06 0.04
N GLU A 188 -10.68 6.33 0.84
CA GLU A 188 -11.80 7.18 0.44
C GLU A 188 -11.35 8.62 0.14
N ALA A 189 -10.48 9.21 0.95
CA ALA A 189 -9.92 10.53 0.69
C ALA A 189 -9.20 10.55 -0.68
N CYS A 190 -8.36 9.54 -0.97
CA CYS A 190 -7.67 9.42 -2.26
C CYS A 190 -8.63 9.22 -3.44
N LEU A 191 -9.71 8.45 -3.25
CA LEU A 191 -10.71 8.18 -4.28
C LEU A 191 -11.60 9.39 -4.60
N THR A 192 -11.86 10.25 -3.61
CA THR A 192 -12.85 11.34 -3.71
C THR A 192 -12.23 12.73 -3.79
N ALA A 193 -10.94 12.90 -3.52
CA ALA A 193 -10.26 14.19 -3.64
C ALA A 193 -10.49 14.82 -5.04
N PRO A 194 -10.84 16.09 -5.14
CA PRO A 194 -11.01 16.75 -6.43
C PRO A 194 -9.64 16.95 -7.10
N SER A 195 -9.43 16.31 -8.27
CA SER A 195 -8.24 16.45 -9.11
C SER A 195 -6.91 16.39 -8.33
N PRO A 196 -6.61 15.28 -7.65
CA PRO A 196 -5.41 15.18 -6.80
C PRO A 196 -4.11 15.31 -7.59
N GLY A 197 -4.14 15.08 -8.90
CA GLY A 197 -2.95 15.09 -9.75
C GLY A 197 -2.04 13.90 -9.42
N TYR A 198 -0.72 14.12 -9.39
CA TYR A 198 0.24 13.17 -8.85
C TYR A 198 0.59 13.52 -7.42
N ARG A 199 0.38 12.59 -6.50
CA ARG A 199 0.67 12.75 -5.08
C ARG A 199 1.31 11.50 -4.50
N ILE A 200 2.25 11.70 -3.57
CA ILE A 200 2.69 10.67 -2.63
C ILE A 200 2.18 11.08 -1.25
N VAL A 201 1.65 10.15 -0.48
CA VAL A 201 1.20 10.36 0.89
C VAL A 201 1.63 9.20 1.78
N HIS A 202 1.72 9.41 3.10
CA HIS A 202 1.95 8.32 4.04
C HIS A 202 0.63 7.77 4.58
N GLY A 203 0.56 6.43 4.71
CA GLY A 203 -0.57 5.71 5.29
C GLY A 203 -0.24 5.25 6.71
N VAL A 204 -0.73 5.98 7.70
CA VAL A 204 -0.57 5.71 9.14
C VAL A 204 -1.77 6.30 9.89
N SER A 205 -2.16 5.70 11.03
CA SER A 205 -3.17 6.22 11.95
C SER A 205 -2.62 7.35 12.82
N GLY A 206 -3.49 7.99 13.61
CA GLY A 206 -3.15 9.08 14.52
C GLY A 206 -2.43 8.62 15.79
N ASN A 207 -1.43 7.77 15.68
CA ASN A 207 -0.79 7.10 16.80
C ASN A 207 -0.11 8.08 17.77
N THR A 208 -0.43 7.96 19.06
CA THR A 208 0.20 8.74 20.14
C THR A 208 1.73 8.59 20.13
N ARG A 209 2.26 7.39 19.84
CA ARG A 209 3.70 7.12 19.71
C ARG A 209 4.23 7.36 18.31
N GLY A 210 3.47 8.08 17.45
CA GLY A 210 3.77 8.36 16.05
C GLY A 210 4.88 9.42 15.88
N GLY A 211 4.77 10.17 14.77
CA GLY A 211 5.72 11.25 14.44
C GLY A 211 6.86 10.79 13.52
N TRP A 212 6.80 9.56 13.01
CA TRP A 212 7.80 9.02 12.08
C TRP A 212 7.63 9.55 10.65
N VAL A 213 6.40 9.86 10.28
CA VAL A 213 6.06 10.36 8.94
C VAL A 213 5.07 11.52 9.05
N SER A 214 5.10 12.42 8.06
CA SER A 214 4.15 13.52 7.92
C SER A 214 2.80 12.99 7.45
N LEU A 215 1.72 13.52 8.03
CA LEU A 215 0.34 13.33 7.58
C LEU A 215 -0.19 14.54 6.79
N GLN A 216 0.63 15.58 6.60
CA GLN A 216 0.19 16.83 5.98
C GLN A 216 -0.34 16.58 4.56
N GLU A 217 0.37 15.80 3.76
CA GLU A 217 0.02 15.54 2.37
C GLU A 217 -1.25 14.71 2.24
N ALA A 218 -1.50 13.81 3.20
CA ALA A 218 -2.75 13.05 3.27
C ALA A 218 -3.91 13.94 3.74
N ALA A 219 -3.67 14.85 4.69
CA ALA A 219 -4.67 15.81 5.16
C ALA A 219 -5.12 16.78 4.03
N GLU A 220 -4.24 17.15 3.12
CA GLU A 220 -4.58 17.94 1.92
C GLU A 220 -5.56 17.22 0.98
N LEU A 221 -5.61 15.88 1.01
CA LEU A 221 -6.59 15.06 0.30
C LEU A 221 -7.90 14.88 1.08
N GLY A 222 -7.96 15.37 2.32
CA GLY A 222 -9.12 15.24 3.22
C GLY A 222 -9.04 14.06 4.17
N TYR A 223 -7.87 13.40 4.31
CA TYR A 223 -7.68 12.35 5.30
C TYR A 223 -7.53 12.93 6.71
N THR A 224 -8.31 12.41 7.63
CA THR A 224 -8.18 12.65 9.06
C THR A 224 -8.20 11.31 9.77
N PRO A 225 -7.08 10.87 10.40
CA PRO A 225 -7.07 9.63 11.16
C PRO A 225 -7.93 9.76 12.42
N GLU A 226 -8.57 8.66 12.81
CA GLU A 226 -9.44 8.61 14.01
C GLU A 226 -8.97 7.53 14.99
N ASP A 227 -8.11 6.60 14.55
CA ASP A 227 -7.65 5.49 15.37
C ASP A 227 -6.24 5.74 15.92
N ASP A 228 -5.95 5.11 17.06
CA ASP A 228 -4.68 5.22 17.76
C ASP A 228 -4.25 3.85 18.29
N ALA A 229 -3.04 3.42 17.95
CA ALA A 229 -2.45 2.17 18.42
C ALA A 229 -2.29 2.12 19.95
N GLU A 230 -2.33 3.27 20.65
CA GLU A 230 -2.16 3.33 22.12
C GLU A 230 -3.22 2.52 22.87
N VAL A 231 -4.42 2.32 22.29
CA VAL A 231 -5.45 1.47 22.89
C VAL A 231 -5.03 0.00 23.02
N HIS A 232 -4.05 -0.44 22.21
CA HIS A 232 -3.47 -1.78 22.22
C HIS A 232 -2.17 -1.86 23.02
N ALA A 233 -1.59 -0.71 23.46
CA ALA A 233 -0.24 -0.66 24.01
C ALA A 233 -0.03 -1.61 25.20
N ALA A 234 -0.99 -1.69 26.11
CA ALA A 234 -0.87 -2.56 27.29
C ALA A 234 -0.71 -4.04 26.91
N ALA A 235 -1.46 -4.53 25.92
CA ALA A 235 -1.38 -5.92 25.47
C ALA A 235 -0.07 -6.17 24.69
N VAL A 236 0.26 -5.29 23.74
CA VAL A 236 1.46 -5.37 22.91
C VAL A 236 2.73 -5.37 23.76
N LEU A 237 2.83 -4.45 24.76
CA LEU A 237 4.00 -4.34 25.59
C LEU A 237 4.10 -5.47 26.64
N ALA A 238 2.98 -6.06 27.04
CA ALA A 238 3.00 -7.26 27.88
C ALA A 238 3.58 -8.48 27.14
N GLU A 239 3.37 -8.56 25.81
CA GLU A 239 3.84 -9.67 24.98
C GLU A 239 5.27 -9.44 24.48
N HIS A 240 5.58 -8.23 23.99
CA HIS A 240 6.85 -7.93 23.30
C HIS A 240 7.85 -7.14 24.15
N GLY A 241 7.43 -6.59 25.29
CA GLY A 241 8.25 -5.71 26.13
C GLY A 241 8.30 -4.26 25.62
N GLU A 242 8.82 -3.35 26.45
CA GLU A 242 9.13 -1.99 26.02
C GLU A 242 10.35 -2.01 25.09
N PRO A 243 10.27 -1.34 23.92
CA PRO A 243 11.40 -1.29 23.00
C PRO A 243 12.55 -0.49 23.61
N SER A 244 13.78 -1.00 23.49
CA SER A 244 14.99 -0.24 23.85
C SER A 244 15.23 0.89 22.83
N PRO A 245 15.78 2.04 23.23
CA PRO A 245 16.24 3.06 22.29
C PRO A 245 17.26 2.54 21.26
N ASP A 246 18.02 1.51 21.64
CA ASP A 246 19.03 0.85 20.77
C ASP A 246 18.44 -0.37 20.02
N ASP A 247 17.13 -0.55 20.01
CA ASP A 247 16.49 -1.67 19.31
C ASP A 247 16.74 -1.54 17.79
N PRO A 248 17.36 -2.53 17.14
CA PRO A 248 17.63 -2.49 15.71
C PRO A 248 16.36 -2.32 14.86
N LEU A 249 15.18 -2.73 15.36
CA LEU A 249 13.89 -2.54 14.68
C LEU A 249 13.48 -1.07 14.58
N LEU A 250 14.03 -0.21 15.45
CA LEU A 250 13.77 1.24 15.47
C LEU A 250 14.84 2.06 14.75
N ALA A 251 15.95 1.44 14.32
CA ALA A 251 17.05 2.14 13.68
C ALA A 251 16.70 2.78 12.34
N HIS A 252 15.72 2.20 11.63
CA HIS A 252 15.28 2.67 10.31
C HIS A 252 13.76 2.53 10.15
N LEU A 253 13.20 3.31 9.23
CA LEU A 253 11.77 3.26 8.93
C LEU A 253 11.31 1.86 8.43
N GLY A 254 12.16 1.12 7.75
CA GLY A 254 11.89 -0.23 7.22
C GLY A 254 11.86 -1.34 8.27
N GLY A 255 12.38 -1.09 9.50
CA GLY A 255 12.43 -2.10 10.56
C GLY A 255 13.23 -3.32 10.15
N CYS A 256 12.68 -4.54 10.35
CA CYS A 256 13.39 -5.80 10.07
C CYS A 256 13.74 -6.00 8.59
N PHE A 257 13.08 -5.33 7.65
CA PHE A 257 13.43 -5.39 6.23
C PHE A 257 14.83 -4.81 5.92
N THR A 258 15.37 -3.99 6.81
CA THR A 258 16.74 -3.47 6.68
C THR A 258 17.82 -4.46 7.13
N PHE A 259 17.44 -5.61 7.70
CA PHE A 259 18.40 -6.60 8.21
C PHE A 259 18.94 -7.47 7.07
N HIS A 260 20.24 -7.81 7.13
CA HIS A 260 20.86 -8.73 6.17
C HIS A 260 20.23 -10.13 6.15
N THR A 261 19.50 -10.51 7.21
CA THR A 261 18.77 -11.78 7.27
C THR A 261 17.49 -11.77 6.45
N PHE A 262 17.06 -10.59 5.99
CA PHE A 262 15.89 -10.41 5.13
C PHE A 262 16.26 -10.43 3.62
N ASP A 263 17.32 -11.11 3.27
CA ASP A 263 17.83 -11.26 1.91
C ASP A 263 17.01 -12.32 1.15
N ALA A 264 16.57 -11.99 -0.07
CA ALA A 264 15.77 -12.85 -0.93
C ALA A 264 16.42 -14.23 -1.18
N ASP A 265 17.76 -14.27 -1.32
CA ASP A 265 18.50 -15.51 -1.52
C ASP A 265 18.44 -16.45 -0.29
N ARG A 266 18.18 -15.89 0.89
CA ARG A 266 18.02 -16.66 2.14
C ARG A 266 16.56 -17.07 2.40
N LEU A 267 15.59 -16.31 1.89
CA LEU A 267 14.18 -16.65 2.00
C LEU A 267 13.80 -17.80 1.04
N GLY A 268 14.49 -17.93 -0.11
CA GLY A 268 14.33 -19.04 -1.06
C GLY A 268 15.03 -20.34 -0.66
N GLY A 269 15.98 -20.29 0.25
CA GLY A 269 16.78 -21.47 0.67
C GLY A 269 16.12 -22.40 1.69
N ALA A 270 14.90 -22.08 2.16
CA ALA A 270 14.17 -22.91 3.13
C ALA A 270 13.29 -24.00 2.48
N ALA A 271 13.29 -24.10 1.13
CA ALA A 271 12.46 -25.07 0.40
C ALA A 271 13.21 -26.36 -0.02
N ASP A 272 14.54 -26.44 0.19
CA ASP A 272 15.38 -27.60 -0.17
C ASP A 272 16.09 -28.18 1.06
N GLY A 273 15.33 -28.52 2.10
CA GLY A 273 15.83 -29.22 3.28
C GLY A 273 14.84 -30.25 3.80
#